data_e397e3d7317059ccc42d6c7334c36d23
#
_entry.id   e397e3d7317059ccc42d6c7334c36d23
#
_cell.length_a   1.000
_cell.length_b   1.000
_cell.length_c   1.000
_cell.angle_alpha   90.00
_cell.angle_beta   90.00
_cell.angle_gamma   90.00
#
_symmetry.space_group_name_H-M   'P 1'
#
loop_
_entity.id
_entity.type
_entity.pdbx_description
1 polymer ?
#
loop_
_entity_poly.entity_id
_entity_poly.type
_entity_poly.pdbx_seq_one_letter_code
_entity_poly.pdbx_strand_id
1 'polypeptide(L)'
;MKKVLGILFVTLTLSSGAWAQNKKLVAVLDFDYGTVRSAVQAYFGTDQDVCKGISLLLEQKLVQDAKYRVIDRNAMDKILKEQNFSNSDRVDATTAAKIGRILGVSAIITGSITQFGRDDKHIGVGGGGYGLGKYGLGGVGKNESKAVVNVTAKLIDINTAEILAVVTGTGESKRGGFKLGGGGGGWSGGGGGQLDMGSSNFANSILGEAVNAAVANLGQQLDGKADSLPTVKVEVSGLVADVTGNTLIMNVGTKAGVKVGGHLGVFRKGKEIRDPATGKVLKTIQTRLGDVSITEADETSCTGTYSGPTPPKVGDAVLTVQ
;
A
#
# COMPACT_ATOMS: atom_id res chain seq x y z
N MET A 1 42.97 -58.74 -15.37
CA MET A 1 43.06 -57.33 -15.70
C MET A 1 41.62 -56.78 -15.82
N LYS A 2 41.10 -56.20 -14.74
CA LYS A 2 39.77 -55.58 -14.72
C LYS A 2 39.95 -54.06 -14.57
N LYS A 3 39.59 -53.30 -15.62
CA LYS A 3 39.63 -51.83 -15.63
C LYS A 3 38.32 -51.34 -14.94
N VAL A 4 38.45 -50.64 -13.82
CA VAL A 4 37.37 -49.96 -13.13
C VAL A 4 37.34 -48.53 -13.71
N LEU A 5 36.25 -48.21 -14.43
CA LEU A 5 35.99 -46.89 -14.98
C LEU A 5 35.24 -46.09 -13.94
N GLY A 6 35.90 -45.15 -13.26
CA GLY A 6 35.29 -44.25 -12.28
C GLY A 6 34.55 -43.10 -13.00
N ILE A 7 33.23 -43.10 -12.87
CA ILE A 7 32.39 -41.98 -13.35
C ILE A 7 32.37 -40.88 -12.25
N LEU A 8 33.05 -39.78 -12.57
CA LEU A 8 33.07 -38.55 -11.75
C LEU A 8 31.76 -37.81 -11.99
N PHE A 9 30.82 -37.87 -11.01
CA PHE A 9 29.57 -37.12 -11.02
C PHE A 9 29.85 -35.69 -10.53
N VAL A 10 29.99 -34.75 -11.46
CA VAL A 10 30.08 -33.33 -11.12
C VAL A 10 28.67 -32.83 -10.86
N THR A 11 28.28 -32.71 -9.58
CA THR A 11 27.05 -32.06 -9.17
C THR A 11 27.22 -30.54 -9.31
N LEU A 12 26.67 -30.00 -10.39
CA LEU A 12 26.54 -28.55 -10.60
C LEU A 12 25.43 -28.03 -9.67
N THR A 13 25.80 -27.51 -8.50
CA THR A 13 24.88 -26.80 -7.62
C THR A 13 24.54 -25.46 -8.24
N LEU A 14 23.38 -25.38 -8.91
CA LEU A 14 22.76 -24.11 -9.24
C LEU A 14 22.41 -23.39 -7.93
N SER A 15 23.28 -22.50 -7.49
CA SER A 15 22.94 -21.49 -6.49
C SER A 15 21.94 -20.53 -7.16
N SER A 16 20.64 -20.81 -7.00
CA SER A 16 19.59 -19.85 -7.27
C SER A 16 19.82 -18.68 -6.30
N GLY A 17 20.51 -17.63 -6.78
CA GLY A 17 20.58 -16.36 -6.08
C GLY A 17 19.15 -15.88 -5.86
N ALA A 18 18.67 -15.99 -4.62
CA ALA A 18 17.42 -15.37 -4.22
C ALA A 18 17.62 -13.86 -4.42
N TRP A 19 17.11 -13.33 -5.52
CA TRP A 19 17.01 -11.90 -5.74
C TRP A 19 16.05 -11.39 -4.66
N ALA A 20 16.59 -10.78 -3.62
CA ALA A 20 15.81 -10.10 -2.61
C ALA A 20 15.04 -8.99 -3.32
N GLN A 21 13.80 -9.28 -3.73
CA GLN A 21 12.91 -8.27 -4.28
C GLN A 21 12.80 -7.15 -3.26
N ASN A 22 13.30 -5.98 -3.62
CA ASN A 22 13.23 -4.80 -2.77
C ASN A 22 11.77 -4.29 -2.78
N LYS A 23 10.93 -4.94 -1.95
CA LYS A 23 9.50 -4.65 -1.85
C LYS A 23 9.29 -3.18 -1.56
N LYS A 24 8.45 -2.54 -2.34
CA LYS A 24 8.13 -1.12 -2.19
C LYS A 24 7.34 -0.88 -0.91
N LEU A 25 7.71 0.17 -0.19
CA LEU A 25 6.99 0.59 1.01
C LEU A 25 5.82 1.47 0.59
N VAL A 26 4.61 1.13 1.02
CA VAL A 26 3.38 1.87 0.72
C VAL A 26 2.61 2.18 1.99
N ALA A 27 1.77 3.20 1.94
CA ALA A 27 0.80 3.50 2.99
C ALA A 27 -0.63 3.46 2.42
N VAL A 28 -1.56 2.89 3.18
CA VAL A 28 -2.98 2.86 2.85
C VAL A 28 -3.67 3.92 3.69
N LEU A 29 -4.19 4.96 3.04
CA LEU A 29 -5.01 5.98 3.70
C LEU A 29 -6.47 5.54 3.78
N ASP A 30 -7.26 6.28 4.57
CA ASP A 30 -8.69 6.06 4.64
C ASP A 30 -9.35 6.31 3.27
N PHE A 31 -10.31 5.45 2.96
CA PHE A 31 -11.12 5.60 1.76
C PHE A 31 -12.26 6.59 2.03
N ASP A 32 -12.69 7.33 1.01
CA ASP A 32 -13.88 8.14 1.09
C ASP A 32 -15.16 7.29 0.93
N TYR A 33 -16.19 7.56 1.70
CA TYR A 33 -17.49 6.88 1.60
C TYR A 33 -18.68 7.85 1.47
N GLY A 34 -18.40 9.11 1.19
CA GLY A 34 -19.44 10.12 1.06
C GLY A 34 -20.57 9.70 0.12
N THR A 35 -20.23 9.05 -0.99
CA THR A 35 -21.19 8.55 -1.99
C THR A 35 -22.14 7.48 -1.44
N VAL A 36 -21.72 6.67 -0.49
CA VAL A 36 -22.49 5.53 0.04
C VAL A 36 -22.95 5.71 1.49
N ARG A 37 -22.74 6.88 2.05
CA ARG A 37 -23.00 7.19 3.46
C ARG A 37 -24.43 6.86 3.87
N SER A 38 -25.41 7.22 3.05
CA SER A 38 -26.83 6.90 3.31
C SER A 38 -27.12 5.40 3.32
N ALA A 39 -26.46 4.64 2.43
CA ALA A 39 -26.60 3.19 2.40
C ALA A 39 -25.95 2.53 3.64
N VAL A 40 -24.80 3.05 4.08
CA VAL A 40 -24.14 2.61 5.32
C VAL A 40 -25.03 2.87 6.52
N GLN A 41 -25.58 4.07 6.67
CA GLN A 41 -26.50 4.42 7.74
C GLN A 41 -27.77 3.54 7.72
N ALA A 42 -28.33 3.28 6.54
CA ALA A 42 -29.50 2.43 6.41
C ALA A 42 -29.23 0.97 6.84
N TYR A 43 -28.01 0.47 6.59
CA TYR A 43 -27.63 -0.88 6.95
C TYR A 43 -27.26 -1.05 8.42
N PHE A 44 -26.45 -0.15 8.97
CA PHE A 44 -25.94 -0.24 10.34
C PHE A 44 -26.85 0.48 11.38
N GLY A 45 -27.76 1.32 10.93
CA GLY A 45 -28.59 2.17 11.79
C GLY A 45 -27.84 3.36 12.39
N THR A 46 -26.54 3.46 12.18
CA THR A 46 -25.65 4.54 12.64
C THR A 46 -24.62 4.88 11.57
N ASP A 47 -23.98 6.04 11.68
CA ASP A 47 -22.85 6.41 10.83
C ASP A 47 -21.62 5.62 11.28
N GLN A 48 -21.34 4.52 10.60
CA GLN A 48 -20.19 3.66 10.85
C GLN A 48 -19.04 4.06 9.95
N ASP A 49 -17.82 4.08 10.49
CA ASP A 49 -16.61 4.32 9.71
C ASP A 49 -16.19 3.06 8.91
N VAL A 50 -16.95 2.80 7.85
CA VAL A 50 -16.67 1.68 6.93
C VAL A 50 -15.35 1.87 6.18
N CYS A 51 -14.89 3.11 6.06
CA CYS A 51 -13.63 3.44 5.41
C CYS A 51 -12.45 2.85 6.14
N LYS A 52 -12.41 3.07 7.43
CA LYS A 52 -11.36 2.51 8.29
C LYS A 52 -11.35 0.99 8.24
N GLY A 53 -12.54 0.37 8.26
CA GLY A 53 -12.68 -1.08 8.17
C GLY A 53 -12.11 -1.65 6.87
N ILE A 54 -12.49 -1.06 5.73
CA ILE A 54 -12.01 -1.49 4.41
C ILE A 54 -10.51 -1.22 4.24
N SER A 55 -10.01 -0.07 4.72
CA SER A 55 -8.58 0.23 4.67
C SER A 55 -7.75 -0.78 5.48
N LEU A 56 -8.21 -1.17 6.67
CA LEU A 56 -7.56 -2.19 7.50
C LEU A 56 -7.56 -3.57 6.83
N LEU A 57 -8.68 -3.98 6.22
CA LEU A 57 -8.75 -5.24 5.48
C LEU A 57 -7.82 -5.24 4.27
N LEU A 58 -7.72 -4.12 3.56
CA LEU A 58 -6.79 -3.98 2.44
C LEU A 58 -5.33 -4.02 2.91
N GLU A 59 -5.00 -3.34 4.01
CA GLU A 59 -3.67 -3.39 4.62
C GLU A 59 -3.27 -4.83 4.96
N GLN A 60 -4.15 -5.57 5.63
CA GLN A 60 -3.93 -6.98 5.95
C GLN A 60 -3.71 -7.83 4.69
N LYS A 61 -4.52 -7.62 3.65
CA LYS A 61 -4.41 -8.32 2.37
C LYS A 61 -3.06 -8.08 1.70
N LEU A 62 -2.62 -6.82 1.58
CA LEU A 62 -1.35 -6.45 0.95
C LEU A 62 -0.14 -7.00 1.73
N VAL A 63 -0.22 -7.06 3.07
CA VAL A 63 0.81 -7.68 3.90
C VAL A 63 0.87 -9.19 3.69
N GLN A 64 -0.29 -9.87 3.63
CA GLN A 64 -0.38 -11.31 3.38
C GLN A 64 0.15 -11.71 2.00
N ASP A 65 -0.17 -10.93 0.96
CA ASP A 65 0.29 -11.16 -0.41
C ASP A 65 1.79 -10.91 -0.58
N ALA A 66 2.39 -10.21 0.38
CA ALA A 66 3.83 -9.99 0.49
C ALA A 66 4.51 -9.35 -0.75
N LYS A 67 3.75 -8.64 -1.59
CA LYS A 67 4.28 -7.84 -2.71
C LYS A 67 4.75 -6.46 -2.29
N TYR A 68 4.15 -5.94 -1.22
CA TYR A 68 4.47 -4.64 -0.63
C TYR A 68 5.02 -4.79 0.78
N ARG A 69 5.68 -3.74 1.25
CA ARG A 69 5.84 -3.42 2.66
C ARG A 69 4.80 -2.35 2.97
N VAL A 70 4.03 -2.54 4.02
CA VAL A 70 2.96 -1.59 4.37
C VAL A 70 3.30 -0.92 5.69
N ILE A 71 3.09 0.40 5.78
CA ILE A 71 3.25 1.15 7.04
C ILE A 71 2.09 0.78 7.99
N ASP A 72 2.42 0.55 9.25
CA ASP A 72 1.44 0.36 10.32
C ASP A 72 0.57 1.61 10.49
N ARG A 73 -0.74 1.40 10.53
CA ARG A 73 -1.71 2.47 10.61
C ARG A 73 -1.60 3.30 11.89
N ASN A 74 -1.34 2.67 13.03
CA ASN A 74 -1.25 3.41 14.29
C ASN A 74 -0.01 4.31 14.31
N ALA A 75 1.10 3.84 13.73
CA ALA A 75 2.30 4.65 13.54
C ALA A 75 2.03 5.83 12.60
N MET A 76 1.33 5.58 11.49
CA MET A 76 0.93 6.61 10.53
C MET A 76 0.03 7.67 11.18
N ASP A 77 -1.01 7.26 11.90
CA ASP A 77 -1.95 8.18 12.54
C ASP A 77 -1.28 9.08 13.59
N LYS A 78 -0.29 8.57 14.33
CA LYS A 78 0.54 9.37 15.25
C LYS A 78 1.29 10.46 14.52
N ILE A 79 2.01 10.10 13.45
CA ILE A 79 2.79 11.04 12.63
C ILE A 79 1.88 12.11 12.02
N LEU A 80 0.73 11.71 11.48
CA LEU A 80 -0.21 12.65 10.84
C LEU A 80 -0.84 13.61 11.86
N LYS A 81 -1.14 13.17 13.07
CA LYS A 81 -1.62 14.03 14.17
C LYS A 81 -0.57 15.06 14.58
N GLU A 82 0.69 14.67 14.69
CA GLU A 82 1.80 15.58 15.01
C GLU A 82 1.99 16.67 13.93
N GLN A 83 1.64 16.34 12.67
CA GLN A 83 1.71 17.25 11.53
C GLN A 83 0.40 18.05 11.29
N ASN A 84 -0.60 17.94 12.17
CA ASN A 84 -1.92 18.59 12.07
C ASN A 84 -2.70 18.26 10.78
N PHE A 85 -2.52 17.07 10.20
CA PHE A 85 -3.34 16.62 9.10
C PHE A 85 -4.70 16.08 9.58
N SER A 86 -5.78 16.59 9.01
CA SER A 86 -7.13 16.09 9.26
C SER A 86 -7.48 14.90 8.33
N ASN A 87 -8.53 14.17 8.68
CA ASN A 87 -8.99 13.04 7.85
C ASN A 87 -9.52 13.50 6.48
N SER A 88 -10.08 14.71 6.40
CA SER A 88 -10.58 15.30 5.14
C SER A 88 -9.48 15.62 4.14
N ASP A 89 -8.25 15.86 4.61
CA ASP A 89 -7.12 16.26 3.76
C ASP A 89 -6.50 15.07 3.00
N ARG A 90 -6.94 13.85 3.29
CA ARG A 90 -6.30 12.61 2.80
C ARG A 90 -6.77 12.15 1.41
N VAL A 91 -7.78 12.77 0.83
CA VAL A 91 -8.44 12.31 -0.40
C VAL A 91 -7.84 12.92 -1.67
N ASP A 92 -7.23 14.10 -1.56
CA ASP A 92 -6.58 14.77 -2.69
C ASP A 92 -5.19 14.19 -2.99
N ALA A 93 -4.87 14.01 -4.29
CA ALA A 93 -3.62 13.40 -4.73
C ALA A 93 -2.38 14.18 -4.27
N THR A 94 -2.45 15.52 -4.29
CA THR A 94 -1.34 16.40 -3.88
C THR A 94 -1.05 16.28 -2.39
N THR A 95 -2.12 16.27 -1.59
CA THR A 95 -2.02 16.10 -0.13
C THR A 95 -1.58 14.68 0.22
N ALA A 96 -2.11 13.66 -0.45
CA ALA A 96 -1.67 12.27 -0.29
C ALA A 96 -0.17 12.13 -0.59
N ALA A 97 0.33 12.73 -1.68
CA ALA A 97 1.76 12.72 -2.00
C ALA A 97 2.61 13.42 -0.92
N LYS A 98 2.13 14.53 -0.36
CA LYS A 98 2.81 15.23 0.75
C LYS A 98 2.88 14.33 2.00
N ILE A 99 1.79 13.68 2.36
CA ILE A 99 1.74 12.69 3.45
C ILE A 99 2.74 11.57 3.17
N GLY A 100 2.77 11.02 1.96
CA GLY A 100 3.68 9.96 1.57
C GLY A 100 5.15 10.32 1.72
N ARG A 101 5.53 11.55 1.37
CA ARG A 101 6.91 12.06 1.59
C ARG A 101 7.28 12.11 3.06
N ILE A 102 6.37 12.56 3.92
CA ILE A 102 6.57 12.60 5.38
C ILE A 102 6.75 11.18 5.94
N LEU A 103 5.97 10.22 5.44
CA LEU A 103 6.04 8.82 5.85
C LEU A 103 7.22 8.05 5.22
N GLY A 104 7.90 8.61 4.23
CA GLY A 104 9.01 7.96 3.53
C GLY A 104 8.60 6.73 2.72
N VAL A 105 7.36 6.70 2.22
CA VAL A 105 6.85 5.59 1.40
C VAL A 105 7.14 5.81 -0.09
N SER A 106 7.00 4.76 -0.90
CA SER A 106 7.16 4.85 -2.37
C SER A 106 5.88 5.33 -3.06
N ALA A 107 4.73 4.97 -2.52
CA ALA A 107 3.43 5.38 -3.01
C ALA A 107 2.38 5.37 -1.91
N ILE A 108 1.30 6.10 -2.15
CA ILE A 108 0.10 6.13 -1.32
C ILE A 108 -1.03 5.39 -2.05
N ILE A 109 -1.77 4.59 -1.30
CA ILE A 109 -3.02 3.98 -1.74
C ILE A 109 -4.15 4.69 -1.02
N THR A 110 -5.04 5.31 -1.76
CA THR A 110 -6.28 5.95 -1.27
C THR A 110 -7.40 5.72 -2.26
N GLY A 111 -8.64 6.03 -1.93
CA GLY A 111 -9.74 5.81 -2.85
C GLY A 111 -11.10 6.12 -2.28
N SER A 112 -12.11 5.51 -2.87
CA SER A 112 -13.50 5.70 -2.46
C SER A 112 -14.31 4.41 -2.56
N ILE A 113 -15.30 4.29 -1.68
CA ILE A 113 -16.31 3.24 -1.76
C ILE A 113 -17.43 3.79 -2.65
N THR A 114 -17.60 3.18 -3.82
CA THR A 114 -18.53 3.67 -4.86
C THR A 114 -19.87 2.96 -4.83
N GLN A 115 -19.91 1.76 -4.24
CA GLN A 115 -21.15 1.02 -4.01
C GLN A 115 -21.05 0.22 -2.71
N PHE A 116 -22.11 0.30 -1.91
CA PHE A 116 -22.21 -0.45 -0.66
C PHE A 116 -23.68 -0.69 -0.37
N GLY A 117 -24.12 -1.93 -0.45
CA GLY A 117 -25.53 -2.19 -0.21
C GLY A 117 -25.94 -3.64 -0.30
N ARG A 118 -27.14 -3.87 0.19
CA ARG A 118 -27.82 -5.15 0.13
C ARG A 118 -29.16 -4.94 -0.57
N ASP A 119 -29.50 -5.82 -1.48
CA ASP A 119 -30.78 -5.86 -2.18
C ASP A 119 -31.48 -7.20 -1.82
N ASP A 120 -32.57 -7.09 -1.12
CA ASP A 120 -33.39 -8.24 -0.70
C ASP A 120 -34.62 -8.32 -1.61
N LYS A 121 -34.63 -9.26 -2.52
CA LYS A 121 -35.79 -9.54 -3.37
C LYS A 121 -36.65 -10.64 -2.75
N HIS A 122 -37.84 -10.27 -2.37
CA HIS A 122 -38.89 -11.20 -1.96
C HIS A 122 -39.80 -11.45 -3.15
N ILE A 123 -39.63 -12.59 -3.83
CA ILE A 123 -40.58 -13.03 -4.85
C ILE A 123 -41.57 -13.98 -4.15
N GLY A 124 -42.61 -13.41 -3.60
CA GLY A 124 -43.75 -14.16 -3.11
C GLY A 124 -44.72 -14.43 -4.27
N VAL A 125 -44.88 -15.64 -4.71
CA VAL A 125 -46.02 -15.99 -5.54
C VAL A 125 -47.22 -16.15 -4.60
N GLY A 126 -47.80 -15.00 -4.24
CA GLY A 126 -49.08 -14.93 -3.56
C GLY A 126 -50.18 -15.22 -4.58
N GLY A 127 -50.66 -16.43 -4.60
CA GLY A 127 -51.87 -16.75 -5.32
C GLY A 127 -53.06 -16.03 -4.70
N GLY A 128 -53.31 -14.79 -5.16
CA GLY A 128 -54.59 -14.11 -4.97
C GLY A 128 -55.65 -14.75 -5.83
N GLY A 129 -56.02 -15.96 -5.52
CA GLY A 129 -57.17 -16.65 -6.12
C GLY A 129 -58.12 -17.09 -5.00
N TYR A 130 -59.33 -16.58 -5.02
CA TYR A 130 -60.44 -17.06 -4.20
C TYR A 130 -60.53 -18.58 -4.26
N GLY A 131 -60.19 -19.31 -3.20
CA GLY A 131 -60.56 -20.71 -3.06
C GLY A 131 -59.50 -21.71 -2.62
N LEU A 132 -58.19 -21.47 -2.73
CA LEU A 132 -57.14 -22.46 -2.38
C LEU A 132 -56.51 -22.32 -1.01
N GLY A 133 -56.82 -21.24 -0.25
CA GLY A 133 -56.33 -21.03 1.11
C GLY A 133 -56.87 -22.00 2.16
N LYS A 134 -57.89 -22.82 1.81
CA LYS A 134 -58.54 -23.76 2.71
C LYS A 134 -57.87 -25.14 2.80
N TYR A 135 -56.86 -25.39 1.95
CA TYR A 135 -56.16 -26.69 1.89
C TYR A 135 -54.70 -26.61 2.28
N GLY A 136 -54.27 -25.55 2.98
CA GLY A 136 -52.93 -25.54 3.62
C GLY A 136 -51.73 -25.62 2.66
N LEU A 137 -51.90 -25.35 1.37
CA LEU A 137 -50.80 -25.27 0.41
C LEU A 137 -50.17 -23.88 0.56
N GLY A 138 -49.19 -23.79 1.49
CA GLY A 138 -48.42 -22.61 1.74
C GLY A 138 -47.73 -22.12 0.46
N GLY A 139 -47.82 -20.80 0.22
CA GLY A 139 -47.17 -20.17 -0.93
C GLY A 139 -45.68 -20.45 -0.94
N VAL A 140 -45.13 -20.77 -2.08
CA VAL A 140 -43.71 -20.95 -2.32
C VAL A 140 -43.11 -19.57 -2.51
N GLY A 141 -42.33 -19.08 -1.52
CA GLY A 141 -41.61 -17.84 -1.61
C GLY A 141 -40.11 -18.10 -1.85
N LYS A 142 -39.56 -17.54 -2.90
CA LYS A 142 -38.10 -17.48 -3.12
C LYS A 142 -37.61 -16.17 -2.56
N ASN A 143 -36.77 -16.24 -1.52
CA ASN A 143 -36.05 -15.09 -1.00
C ASN A 143 -34.66 -15.11 -1.60
N GLU A 144 -34.27 -14.05 -2.25
CA GLU A 144 -32.92 -13.85 -2.77
C GLU A 144 -32.37 -12.56 -2.14
N SER A 145 -31.29 -12.70 -1.40
CA SER A 145 -30.56 -11.57 -0.83
C SER A 145 -29.24 -11.44 -1.60
N LYS A 146 -28.98 -10.24 -2.10
CA LYS A 146 -27.75 -9.89 -2.81
C LYS A 146 -27.08 -8.73 -2.13
N ALA A 147 -25.77 -8.84 -1.86
CA ALA A 147 -24.96 -7.71 -1.44
C ALA A 147 -23.91 -7.39 -2.51
N VAL A 148 -23.66 -6.10 -2.73
CA VAL A 148 -22.66 -5.63 -3.68
C VAL A 148 -21.85 -4.53 -3.02
N VAL A 149 -20.53 -4.64 -3.17
CA VAL A 149 -19.56 -3.65 -2.69
C VAL A 149 -18.55 -3.38 -3.80
N ASN A 150 -18.38 -2.11 -4.15
CA ASN A 150 -17.36 -1.65 -5.08
C ASN A 150 -16.46 -0.64 -4.38
N VAL A 151 -15.17 -0.89 -4.46
CA VAL A 151 -14.13 -0.04 -3.87
C VAL A 151 -13.15 0.34 -4.98
N THR A 152 -12.99 1.61 -5.23
CA THR A 152 -12.00 2.12 -6.19
C THR A 152 -10.81 2.68 -5.43
N ALA A 153 -9.61 2.20 -5.76
CA ALA A 153 -8.36 2.69 -5.21
C ALA A 153 -7.52 3.39 -6.28
N LYS A 154 -6.80 4.41 -5.84
CA LYS A 154 -5.80 5.15 -6.60
C LYS A 154 -4.44 4.88 -5.99
N LEU A 155 -3.46 4.57 -6.82
CA LEU A 155 -2.06 4.45 -6.45
C LEU A 155 -1.35 5.72 -6.87
N ILE A 156 -0.81 6.49 -5.93
CA ILE A 156 -0.30 7.84 -6.14
C ILE A 156 1.20 7.87 -5.87
N ASP A 157 1.98 8.38 -6.83
CA ASP A 157 3.41 8.66 -6.65
C ASP A 157 3.61 9.83 -5.68
N ILE A 158 4.46 9.65 -4.69
CA ILE A 158 4.73 10.69 -3.68
C ILE A 158 5.57 11.86 -4.21
N ASN A 159 6.34 11.65 -5.27
CA ASN A 159 7.24 12.67 -5.81
C ASN A 159 6.50 13.63 -6.74
N THR A 160 5.69 13.08 -7.65
CA THR A 160 5.00 13.83 -8.71
C THR A 160 3.54 14.13 -8.39
N ALA A 161 2.94 13.45 -7.41
CA ALA A 161 1.50 13.44 -7.13
C ALA A 161 0.66 12.86 -8.30
N GLU A 162 1.29 12.15 -9.23
CA GLU A 162 0.59 11.50 -10.34
C GLU A 162 -0.12 10.23 -9.87
N ILE A 163 -1.26 9.97 -10.46
CA ILE A 163 -2.00 8.73 -10.26
C ILE A 163 -1.39 7.66 -11.18
N LEU A 164 -0.60 6.75 -10.60
CA LEU A 164 0.06 5.67 -11.33
C LEU A 164 -0.91 4.59 -11.81
N ALA A 165 -1.95 4.36 -11.05
CA ALA A 165 -3.00 3.40 -11.39
C ALA A 165 -4.31 3.73 -10.66
N VAL A 166 -5.41 3.36 -11.31
CA VAL A 166 -6.73 3.30 -10.69
C VAL A 166 -7.22 1.87 -10.86
N VAL A 167 -7.62 1.25 -9.77
CA VAL A 167 -8.12 -0.13 -9.75
C VAL A 167 -9.44 -0.19 -8.99
N THR A 168 -10.34 -1.09 -9.38
CA THR A 168 -11.64 -1.24 -8.74
C THR A 168 -11.85 -2.68 -8.31
N GLY A 169 -11.97 -2.88 -7.01
CA GLY A 169 -12.36 -4.16 -6.42
C GLY A 169 -13.86 -4.26 -6.34
N THR A 170 -14.42 -5.29 -6.94
CA THR A 170 -15.84 -5.62 -6.88
C THR A 170 -16.04 -6.89 -6.07
N GLY A 171 -16.95 -6.84 -5.12
CA GLY A 171 -17.38 -8.00 -4.37
C GLY A 171 -18.90 -8.15 -4.41
N GLU A 172 -19.33 -9.37 -4.65
CA GLU A 172 -20.74 -9.74 -4.67
C GLU A 172 -20.93 -11.00 -3.83
N SER A 173 -21.98 -11.00 -3.00
CA SER A 173 -22.42 -12.21 -2.30
C SER A 173 -23.92 -12.38 -2.49
N LYS A 174 -24.35 -13.61 -2.69
CA LYS A 174 -25.76 -13.98 -2.89
C LYS A 174 -26.12 -15.11 -1.96
N ARG A 175 -27.26 -14.97 -1.28
CA ARG A 175 -27.88 -16.05 -0.53
C ARG A 175 -29.32 -16.22 -0.96
N GLY A 176 -29.65 -17.42 -1.42
CA GLY A 176 -31.02 -17.81 -1.77
C GLY A 176 -31.56 -18.78 -0.73
N GLY A 177 -32.79 -18.54 -0.25
CA GLY A 177 -33.53 -19.45 0.61
C GLY A 177 -34.86 -19.80 0.01
N PHE A 178 -35.20 -21.11 -0.01
CA PHE A 178 -36.51 -21.60 -0.38
C PHE A 178 -37.34 -21.74 0.91
N LYS A 179 -38.41 -20.95 1.08
CA LYS A 179 -39.38 -21.20 2.15
C LYS A 179 -40.48 -22.10 1.62
N LEU A 180 -40.43 -23.38 1.99
CA LEU A 180 -41.64 -24.22 1.95
C LEU A 180 -42.50 -23.83 3.17
N GLY A 181 -43.71 -23.43 2.95
CA GLY A 181 -44.60 -23.03 4.00
C GLY A 181 -44.87 -24.17 4.98
N GLY A 182 -44.41 -24.03 6.20
CA GLY A 182 -44.65 -24.98 7.28
C GLY A 182 -43.64 -24.78 8.40
N GLY A 183 -43.98 -23.97 9.43
CA GLY A 183 -43.29 -23.98 10.71
C GLY A 183 -42.09 -23.03 10.85
N GLY A 184 -42.32 -22.03 11.65
CA GLY A 184 -41.47 -20.96 12.18
C GLY A 184 -39.98 -21.27 12.32
N GLY A 185 -39.22 -20.37 11.80
CA GLY A 185 -37.79 -20.24 11.95
C GLY A 185 -37.29 -19.12 11.06
N GLY A 186 -37.82 -17.92 11.24
CA GLY A 186 -37.32 -16.73 10.58
C GLY A 186 -35.97 -16.37 11.18
N TRP A 187 -34.90 -16.59 10.48
CA TRP A 187 -33.63 -15.96 10.78
C TRP A 187 -33.67 -14.52 10.26
N SER A 188 -34.41 -13.68 10.96
CA SER A 188 -34.33 -12.23 10.83
C SER A 188 -33.13 -11.78 11.65
N GLY A 189 -31.95 -11.85 11.05
CA GLY A 189 -30.77 -11.19 11.58
C GLY A 189 -30.86 -9.68 11.41
N GLY A 190 -31.89 -9.08 11.97
CA GLY A 190 -32.05 -7.64 12.12
C GLY A 190 -31.89 -7.30 13.59
N GLY A 191 -30.72 -7.58 14.15
CA GLY A 191 -30.33 -7.05 15.44
C GLY A 191 -29.56 -5.77 15.19
N GLY A 192 -30.14 -4.61 15.53
CA GLY A 192 -29.46 -3.34 15.64
C GLY A 192 -28.45 -3.35 16.78
N GLY A 193 -27.47 -4.22 16.73
CA GLY A 193 -26.29 -4.19 17.57
C GLY A 193 -25.15 -3.63 16.72
N GLN A 194 -24.27 -2.86 17.36
CA GLN A 194 -23.03 -2.39 16.73
C GLN A 194 -22.32 -3.56 16.06
N LEU A 195 -22.49 -3.69 14.75
CA LEU A 195 -21.73 -4.64 13.93
C LEU A 195 -20.38 -3.99 13.64
N ASP A 196 -19.37 -4.35 14.41
CA ASP A 196 -17.98 -4.01 14.08
C ASP A 196 -17.58 -4.78 12.82
N MET A 197 -17.04 -4.08 11.82
CA MET A 197 -16.54 -4.69 10.60
C MET A 197 -15.39 -5.69 10.83
N GLY A 198 -14.69 -5.58 11.95
CA GLY A 198 -13.70 -6.54 12.41
C GLY A 198 -14.28 -7.78 13.08
N SER A 199 -15.59 -7.83 13.34
CA SER A 199 -16.21 -8.96 14.02
C SER A 199 -16.46 -10.14 13.11
N SER A 200 -16.36 -11.36 13.67
CA SER A 200 -16.72 -12.60 12.95
C SER A 200 -18.17 -12.60 12.49
N ASN A 201 -19.07 -11.93 13.21
CA ASN A 201 -20.48 -11.81 12.85
C ASN A 201 -20.67 -10.99 11.57
N PHE A 202 -19.92 -9.88 11.41
CA PHE A 202 -19.95 -9.12 10.17
C PHE A 202 -19.30 -9.89 9.03
N ALA A 203 -18.12 -10.47 9.24
CA ALA A 203 -17.40 -11.24 8.22
C ALA A 203 -18.24 -12.38 7.62
N ASN A 204 -19.09 -13.00 8.45
CA ASN A 204 -20.00 -14.08 8.03
C ASN A 204 -21.35 -13.56 7.50
N SER A 205 -21.58 -12.25 7.49
CA SER A 205 -22.76 -11.66 6.87
C SER A 205 -22.62 -11.62 5.34
N ILE A 206 -23.71 -11.55 4.63
CA ILE A 206 -23.70 -11.41 3.15
C ILE A 206 -22.94 -10.16 2.69
N LEU A 207 -23.01 -9.07 3.46
CA LEU A 207 -22.30 -7.84 3.17
C LEU A 207 -20.81 -7.96 3.51
N GLY A 208 -20.47 -8.63 4.61
CA GLY A 208 -19.08 -8.93 4.97
C GLY A 208 -18.38 -9.80 3.94
N GLU A 209 -19.06 -10.82 3.41
CA GLU A 209 -18.56 -11.63 2.30
C GLU A 209 -18.30 -10.78 1.05
N ALA A 210 -19.22 -9.87 0.70
CA ALA A 210 -19.03 -8.95 -0.42
C ALA A 210 -17.87 -7.98 -0.18
N VAL A 211 -17.70 -7.44 1.03
CA VAL A 211 -16.56 -6.60 1.41
C VAL A 211 -15.24 -7.36 1.24
N ASN A 212 -15.15 -8.57 1.79
CA ASN A 212 -13.94 -9.38 1.70
C ASN A 212 -13.60 -9.74 0.24
N ALA A 213 -14.61 -10.06 -0.59
CA ALA A 213 -14.42 -10.30 -2.01
C ALA A 213 -13.93 -9.05 -2.76
N ALA A 214 -14.49 -7.87 -2.45
CA ALA A 214 -14.05 -6.60 -3.04
C ALA A 214 -12.61 -6.28 -2.67
N VAL A 215 -12.24 -6.43 -1.40
CA VAL A 215 -10.87 -6.19 -0.91
C VAL A 215 -9.87 -7.18 -1.51
N ALA A 216 -10.24 -8.47 -1.60
CA ALA A 216 -9.38 -9.49 -2.23
C ALA A 216 -9.12 -9.18 -3.71
N ASN A 217 -10.16 -8.80 -4.45
CA ASN A 217 -10.06 -8.41 -5.86
C ASN A 217 -9.21 -7.13 -6.02
N LEU A 218 -9.42 -6.14 -5.15
CA LEU A 218 -8.65 -4.90 -5.13
C LEU A 218 -7.16 -5.16 -4.86
N GLY A 219 -6.85 -5.97 -3.84
CA GLY A 219 -5.48 -6.36 -3.48
C GLY A 219 -4.77 -7.03 -4.64
N GLN A 220 -5.41 -8.02 -5.28
CA GLN A 220 -4.83 -8.72 -6.44
C GLN A 220 -4.51 -7.77 -7.61
N GLN A 221 -5.36 -6.79 -7.89
CA GLN A 221 -5.10 -5.81 -8.94
C GLN A 221 -3.95 -4.87 -8.56
N LEU A 222 -3.85 -4.45 -7.28
CA LEU A 222 -2.75 -3.66 -6.77
C LEU A 222 -1.42 -4.43 -6.84
N ASP A 223 -1.42 -5.71 -6.48
CA ASP A 223 -0.22 -6.57 -6.57
C ASP A 223 0.36 -6.61 -7.97
N GLY A 224 -0.50 -6.63 -8.99
CA GLY A 224 -0.08 -6.52 -10.39
C GLY A 224 0.59 -5.18 -10.75
N LYS A 225 0.52 -4.17 -9.87
CA LYS A 225 1.16 -2.86 -10.05
C LYS A 225 2.41 -2.66 -9.20
N ALA A 226 2.77 -3.61 -8.35
CA ALA A 226 3.90 -3.48 -7.42
C ALA A 226 5.23 -3.17 -8.13
N ASP A 227 5.48 -3.83 -9.25
CA ASP A 227 6.73 -3.69 -10.01
C ASP A 227 6.80 -2.35 -10.79
N SER A 228 5.65 -1.72 -11.07
CA SER A 228 5.57 -0.43 -11.75
C SER A 228 5.81 0.77 -10.82
N LEU A 229 5.88 0.56 -9.51
CA LEU A 229 6.12 1.63 -8.57
C LEU A 229 7.55 2.18 -8.68
N PRO A 230 7.71 3.51 -8.68
CA PRO A 230 9.02 4.12 -8.64
C PRO A 230 9.79 3.68 -7.39
N THR A 231 11.07 3.49 -7.54
CA THR A 231 11.94 3.31 -6.38
C THR A 231 12.11 4.67 -5.72
N VAL A 232 11.84 4.79 -4.43
CA VAL A 232 12.21 5.99 -3.68
C VAL A 232 13.73 6.11 -3.80
N LYS A 233 14.18 7.05 -4.59
CA LYS A 233 15.59 7.43 -4.59
C LYS A 233 15.82 8.22 -3.32
N VAL A 234 16.46 7.62 -2.35
CA VAL A 234 16.94 8.36 -1.17
C VAL A 234 18.08 9.23 -1.67
N GLU A 235 17.85 10.52 -1.81
CA GLU A 235 18.91 11.47 -2.15
C GLU A 235 19.74 11.71 -0.91
N VAL A 236 20.83 10.95 -0.80
CA VAL A 236 21.83 11.20 0.24
C VAL A 236 22.67 12.38 -0.20
N SER A 237 22.79 13.39 0.64
CA SER A 237 23.67 14.54 0.43
C SER A 237 24.46 14.81 1.70
N GLY A 238 25.77 14.80 1.58
CA GLY A 238 26.69 15.06 2.69
C GLY A 238 28.03 15.59 2.21
N LEU A 239 28.98 15.67 3.12
CA LEU A 239 30.34 16.12 2.86
C LEU A 239 31.35 15.10 3.39
N VAL A 240 32.50 15.04 2.74
CA VAL A 240 33.66 14.33 3.24
C VAL A 240 34.19 15.10 4.48
N ALA A 241 34.20 14.44 5.61
CA ALA A 241 34.65 15.00 6.90
C ALA A 241 36.13 14.70 7.16
N ASP A 242 36.64 13.54 6.71
CA ASP A 242 38.03 13.14 6.80
C ASP A 242 38.47 12.24 5.63
N VAL A 243 39.74 12.27 5.33
CA VAL A 243 40.37 11.48 4.26
C VAL A 243 41.64 10.84 4.79
N THR A 244 41.65 9.51 4.93
CA THR A 244 42.81 8.73 5.34
C THR A 244 43.15 7.69 4.28
N GLY A 245 44.11 8.00 3.40
CA GLY A 245 44.39 7.16 2.22
C GLY A 245 43.19 7.05 1.30
N ASN A 246 42.66 5.81 1.12
CA ASN A 246 41.45 5.57 0.35
C ASN A 246 40.19 5.49 1.20
N THR A 247 40.31 5.67 2.52
CA THR A 247 39.15 5.64 3.41
C THR A 247 38.62 7.05 3.62
N LEU A 248 37.31 7.23 3.43
CA LEU A 248 36.59 8.47 3.66
C LEU A 248 35.66 8.33 4.84
N ILE A 249 35.62 9.34 5.68
CA ILE A 249 34.60 9.55 6.69
C ILE A 249 33.69 10.66 6.20
N MET A 250 32.37 10.44 6.23
CA MET A 250 31.35 11.36 5.71
C MET A 250 30.35 11.71 6.81
N ASN A 251 29.87 12.96 6.80
CA ASN A 251 28.92 13.48 7.80
C ASN A 251 27.45 13.10 7.50
N VAL A 252 27.23 11.96 6.87
CA VAL A 252 25.90 11.42 6.56
C VAL A 252 25.86 9.95 6.95
N GLY A 253 24.77 9.51 7.58
CA GLY A 253 24.63 8.16 8.11
C GLY A 253 23.27 7.53 7.79
N THR A 254 22.90 6.54 8.59
CA THR A 254 21.65 5.78 8.40
C THR A 254 20.40 6.64 8.50
N LYS A 255 20.41 7.73 9.28
CA LYS A 255 19.31 8.71 9.31
C LYS A 255 19.04 9.39 7.98
N ALA A 256 20.07 9.55 7.15
CA ALA A 256 19.96 10.08 5.79
C ALA A 256 19.76 8.98 4.72
N GLY A 257 19.57 7.72 5.16
CA GLY A 257 19.33 6.60 4.27
C GLY A 257 20.57 5.89 3.73
N VAL A 258 21.75 6.18 4.27
CA VAL A 258 22.99 5.47 3.96
C VAL A 258 22.90 4.03 4.48
N LYS A 259 23.37 3.07 3.66
CA LYS A 259 23.42 1.65 4.02
C LYS A 259 24.81 1.09 3.75
N VAL A 260 25.24 0.17 4.59
CA VAL A 260 26.47 -0.61 4.36
C VAL A 260 26.34 -1.37 3.04
N GLY A 261 27.39 -1.37 2.21
CA GLY A 261 27.39 -1.91 0.86
C GLY A 261 26.79 -0.97 -0.19
N GLY A 262 26.27 0.19 0.20
CA GLY A 262 25.81 1.24 -0.72
C GLY A 262 26.97 1.97 -1.40
N HIS A 263 26.66 2.67 -2.51
CA HIS A 263 27.62 3.48 -3.26
C HIS A 263 27.15 4.93 -3.32
N LEU A 264 28.07 5.86 -3.07
CA LEU A 264 27.86 7.30 -3.22
C LEU A 264 28.92 7.88 -4.17
N GLY A 265 28.53 8.87 -4.96
CA GLY A 265 29.46 9.61 -5.79
C GLY A 265 30.13 10.73 -4.99
N VAL A 266 31.43 10.96 -5.23
CA VAL A 266 32.18 12.07 -4.62
C VAL A 266 32.35 13.16 -5.67
N PHE A 267 31.98 14.40 -5.29
CA PHE A 267 31.97 15.56 -6.18
C PHE A 267 32.69 16.74 -5.56
N ARG A 268 33.47 17.44 -6.38
CA ARG A 268 34.11 18.70 -6.00
C ARG A 268 33.27 19.87 -6.48
N LYS A 269 32.95 20.80 -5.57
CA LYS A 269 32.32 22.08 -5.94
C LYS A 269 33.30 22.92 -6.76
N GLY A 270 32.89 23.28 -7.96
CA GLY A 270 33.59 24.17 -8.86
C GLY A 270 33.00 25.59 -8.85
N LYS A 271 32.98 26.22 -10.02
CA LYS A 271 32.55 27.62 -10.20
C LYS A 271 31.02 27.75 -9.95
N GLU A 272 30.65 28.76 -9.17
CA GLU A 272 29.26 29.20 -9.05
C GLU A 272 28.88 30.11 -10.22
N ILE A 273 27.78 29.76 -10.87
CA ILE A 273 27.17 30.62 -11.89
C ILE A 273 26.12 31.44 -11.16
N ARG A 274 26.27 32.76 -11.24
CA ARG A 274 25.34 33.71 -10.61
C ARG A 274 24.53 34.44 -11.66
N ASP A 275 23.31 34.77 -11.33
CA ASP A 275 22.46 35.64 -12.09
C ASP A 275 23.07 37.04 -12.16
N PRO A 276 23.38 37.59 -13.33
CA PRO A 276 23.99 38.90 -13.44
C PRO A 276 23.08 40.04 -12.96
N ALA A 277 21.77 39.87 -12.94
CA ALA A 277 20.82 40.90 -12.53
C ALA A 277 20.59 40.89 -11.01
N THR A 278 20.57 39.72 -10.36
CA THR A 278 20.19 39.57 -8.95
C THR A 278 21.33 39.13 -8.05
N GLY A 279 22.47 38.71 -8.59
CA GLY A 279 23.61 38.16 -7.85
C GLY A 279 23.36 36.79 -7.22
N LYS A 280 22.13 36.24 -7.35
CA LYS A 280 21.80 34.92 -6.80
C LYS A 280 22.55 33.80 -7.52
N VAL A 281 22.97 32.76 -6.76
CA VAL A 281 23.57 31.57 -7.35
C VAL A 281 22.48 30.79 -8.11
N LEU A 282 22.65 30.69 -9.42
CA LEU A 282 21.76 29.90 -10.29
C LEU A 282 22.17 28.43 -10.31
N LYS A 283 23.49 28.16 -10.34
CA LYS A 283 24.02 26.79 -10.42
C LYS A 283 25.45 26.75 -9.90
N THR A 284 25.78 25.70 -9.19
CA THR A 284 27.18 25.35 -8.85
C THR A 284 27.61 24.20 -9.76
N ILE A 285 28.66 24.38 -10.51
CA ILE A 285 29.24 23.33 -11.31
C ILE A 285 29.90 22.33 -10.33
N GLN A 286 29.61 21.04 -10.51
CA GLN A 286 30.23 19.98 -9.72
C GLN A 286 31.00 19.04 -10.65
N THR A 287 32.20 18.69 -10.26
CA THR A 287 33.03 17.72 -10.97
C THR A 287 33.03 16.41 -10.21
N ARG A 288 32.61 15.32 -10.83
CA ARG A 288 32.68 13.98 -10.23
C ARG A 288 34.14 13.56 -10.12
N LEU A 289 34.56 13.12 -8.94
CA LEU A 289 35.91 12.66 -8.65
C LEU A 289 36.03 11.14 -8.71
N GLY A 290 35.01 10.43 -8.30
CA GLY A 290 34.93 8.97 -8.21
C GLY A 290 33.75 8.52 -7.35
N ASP A 291 33.83 7.28 -6.87
CA ASP A 291 32.81 6.63 -6.05
C ASP A 291 33.36 6.16 -4.72
N VAL A 292 32.50 6.13 -3.71
CA VAL A 292 32.80 5.58 -2.40
C VAL A 292 31.85 4.42 -2.10
N SER A 293 32.41 3.27 -1.72
CA SER A 293 31.67 2.09 -1.27
C SER A 293 31.59 2.13 0.26
N ILE A 294 30.39 2.15 0.81
CA ILE A 294 30.17 2.27 2.26
C ILE A 294 30.51 0.95 2.96
N THR A 295 31.45 1.00 3.89
CA THR A 295 31.89 -0.15 4.71
C THR A 295 31.24 -0.18 6.08
N GLU A 296 30.96 1.02 6.66
CA GLU A 296 30.32 1.18 7.96
C GLU A 296 29.36 2.37 7.92
N ALA A 297 28.27 2.31 8.69
CA ALA A 297 27.28 3.39 8.76
C ALA A 297 26.69 3.49 10.16
N ASP A 298 26.93 4.62 10.82
CA ASP A 298 26.33 5.06 12.06
C ASP A 298 25.08 5.91 11.81
N GLU A 299 24.45 6.43 12.84
CA GLU A 299 23.27 7.27 12.71
C GLU A 299 23.50 8.55 11.88
N THR A 300 24.64 9.22 12.08
CA THR A 300 24.95 10.55 11.51
C THR A 300 26.19 10.57 10.66
N SER A 301 26.98 9.50 10.63
CA SER A 301 28.23 9.38 9.88
C SER A 301 28.33 8.05 9.18
N CYS A 302 29.18 7.95 8.19
CA CYS A 302 29.56 6.69 7.58
C CYS A 302 31.01 6.69 7.12
N THR A 303 31.57 5.48 7.03
CA THR A 303 32.91 5.23 6.52
C THR A 303 32.82 4.44 5.23
N GLY A 304 33.69 4.72 4.28
CA GLY A 304 33.71 3.98 3.02
C GLY A 304 35.05 4.04 2.33
N THR A 305 35.23 3.11 1.39
CA THR A 305 36.43 3.01 0.56
C THR A 305 36.22 3.74 -0.76
N TYR A 306 37.05 4.74 -1.02
CA TYR A 306 37.01 5.54 -2.22
C TYR A 306 37.72 4.84 -3.38
N SER A 307 37.14 5.00 -4.59
CA SER A 307 37.70 4.58 -5.86
C SER A 307 37.46 5.66 -6.92
N GLY A 308 38.53 6.24 -7.44
CA GLY A 308 38.44 7.27 -8.48
C GLY A 308 39.79 7.81 -8.90
N PRO A 309 39.84 8.51 -10.05
CA PRO A 309 41.11 9.01 -10.62
C PRO A 309 41.64 10.27 -9.92
N THR A 310 40.78 11.00 -9.20
CA THR A 310 41.15 12.27 -8.55
C THR A 310 41.04 12.15 -7.04
N PRO A 311 42.10 12.45 -6.25
CA PRO A 311 42.06 12.34 -4.82
C PRO A 311 40.98 13.24 -4.19
N PRO A 312 40.14 12.70 -3.30
CA PRO A 312 39.13 13.46 -2.58
C PRO A 312 39.78 14.34 -1.53
N LYS A 313 39.07 15.39 -1.06
CA LYS A 313 39.48 16.31 0.00
C LYS A 313 38.34 16.51 0.98
N VAL A 314 38.66 16.89 2.19
CA VAL A 314 37.69 17.33 3.18
C VAL A 314 36.88 18.50 2.59
N GLY A 315 35.55 18.42 2.72
CA GLY A 315 34.58 19.34 2.13
C GLY A 315 34.09 19.01 0.74
N ASP A 316 34.61 17.96 0.07
CA ASP A 316 34.02 17.45 -1.15
C ASP A 316 32.62 16.91 -0.85
N ALA A 317 31.66 17.08 -1.77
CA ALA A 317 30.30 16.64 -1.61
C ALA A 317 30.17 15.13 -1.90
N VAL A 318 29.35 14.44 -1.11
CA VAL A 318 28.96 13.06 -1.38
C VAL A 318 27.48 13.01 -1.68
N LEU A 319 27.10 12.41 -2.81
CA LEU A 319 25.74 12.38 -3.30
C LEU A 319 25.38 10.97 -3.79
N THR A 320 24.10 10.63 -3.75
CA THR A 320 23.59 9.42 -4.42
C THR A 320 23.91 9.49 -5.90
N VAL A 321 24.52 8.44 -6.47
CA VAL A 321 24.73 8.30 -7.92
C VAL A 321 23.44 7.77 -8.56
N GLN A 322 23.02 8.45 -9.62
CA GLN A 322 21.89 8.01 -10.44
C GLN A 322 22.29 6.90 -11.39
#